data_37b238672fe47607a0ebcb9e1f352799
#
_entry.id   37b238672fe47607a0ebcb9e1f352799
#
_cell.length_a   1.000
_cell.length_b   1.000
_cell.length_c   1.000
_cell.angle_alpha   90.00
_cell.angle_beta   90.00
_cell.angle_gamma   90.00
#
_symmetry.space_group_name_H-M   'P 1'
#
loop_
_entity.id
_entity.type
_entity.pdbx_description
1 polymer ?
#
loop_
_entity_poly.entity_id
_entity_poly.type
_entity_poly.pdbx_seq_one_letter_code
_entity_poly.pdbx_strand_id
1 'polypeptide(L)'
;VDAETNPAMATGHDASKFGIPSHQITDAIERIRREPLLDLRGLHAHVGSQILNVDQFEQAIASLAQLERFDVYDVGGGLGIRYIPSDVAPTVDEYTQRLVGAVHRHLGTDVELLIEPGRSMVGPNGLTVYRVATVKRGVRTHVAVDGGMADNLEVSLYGQPFDPSIIDKTGRV
;
A
#
# COMPACT_ATOMS: atom_id res chain seq x y z
N VAL A 1 -7.02 -9.40 7.81
CA VAL A 1 -5.97 -8.59 8.49
C VAL A 1 -6.35 -7.13 8.37
N ASP A 2 -6.54 -6.47 9.50
CA ASP A 2 -6.83 -5.02 9.53
C ASP A 2 -5.50 -4.26 9.47
N ALA A 3 -5.31 -3.46 8.40
CA ALA A 3 -4.12 -2.65 8.27
C ALA A 3 -4.25 -1.35 9.09
N GLU A 4 -3.20 -1.00 9.83
CA GLU A 4 -3.06 0.31 10.50
C GLU A 4 -2.72 1.40 9.47
N THR A 5 -3.69 1.78 8.66
CA THR A 5 -3.59 2.83 7.65
C THR A 5 -4.89 3.62 7.66
N ASN A 6 -5.02 4.61 6.77
CA ASN A 6 -6.29 5.32 6.60
C ASN A 6 -7.40 4.28 6.31
N PRO A 7 -8.52 4.28 7.06
CA PRO A 7 -9.60 3.29 6.86
C PRO A 7 -10.10 3.16 5.43
N ALA A 8 -10.03 4.25 4.65
CA ALA A 8 -10.40 4.23 3.24
C ALA A 8 -9.35 3.57 2.33
N MET A 9 -8.14 3.29 2.84
CA MET A 9 -7.05 2.60 2.15
C MET A 9 -6.80 1.18 2.66
N ALA A 10 -7.45 0.78 3.77
CA ALA A 10 -7.41 -0.58 4.28
C ALA A 10 -8.29 -1.49 3.40
N THR A 11 -7.74 -2.59 2.89
CA THR A 11 -8.44 -3.50 1.98
C THR A 11 -8.58 -4.92 2.53
N GLY A 12 -7.88 -5.25 3.60
CA GLY A 12 -7.78 -6.60 4.13
C GLY A 12 -8.83 -7.00 5.18
N HIS A 13 -9.95 -6.26 5.33
CA HIS A 13 -10.99 -6.52 6.32
C HIS A 13 -12.24 -7.18 5.71
N ASP A 14 -13.04 -7.87 6.53
CA ASP A 14 -14.21 -8.66 6.09
C ASP A 14 -15.31 -7.84 5.39
N ALA A 15 -15.40 -6.53 5.68
CA ALA A 15 -16.35 -5.64 5.01
C ALA A 15 -15.79 -5.05 3.68
N SER A 16 -14.56 -5.42 3.29
CA SER A 16 -13.97 -4.99 2.03
C SER A 16 -14.72 -5.58 0.84
N LYS A 17 -14.82 -4.80 -0.25
CA LYS A 17 -15.31 -5.29 -1.54
C LYS A 17 -14.30 -6.18 -2.28
N PHE A 18 -13.06 -6.24 -1.79
CA PHE A 18 -11.97 -6.98 -2.41
C PHE A 18 -11.76 -8.32 -1.73
N GLY A 19 -11.19 -9.26 -2.49
CA GLY A 19 -10.80 -10.57 -1.99
C GLY A 19 -11.98 -11.51 -1.72
N ILE A 20 -11.64 -12.66 -1.18
CA ILE A 20 -12.58 -13.73 -0.79
C ILE A 20 -12.58 -13.78 0.74
N PRO A 21 -13.75 -13.71 1.40
CA PRO A 21 -13.83 -13.86 2.85
C PRO A 21 -13.18 -15.16 3.34
N SER A 22 -12.48 -15.12 4.47
CA SER A 22 -11.70 -16.25 4.97
C SER A 22 -12.50 -17.56 5.09
N HIS A 23 -13.75 -17.47 5.48
CA HIS A 23 -14.65 -18.64 5.60
C HIS A 23 -15.08 -19.25 4.25
N GLN A 24 -14.83 -18.58 3.12
CA GLN A 24 -15.15 -19.05 1.76
C GLN A 24 -13.90 -19.49 0.96
N ILE A 25 -12.70 -19.31 1.50
CA ILE A 25 -11.47 -19.55 0.74
C ILE A 25 -11.33 -21.01 0.35
N THR A 26 -11.63 -21.96 1.26
CA THR A 26 -11.54 -23.39 0.98
C THR A 26 -12.45 -23.80 -0.17
N ASP A 27 -13.70 -23.35 -0.15
CA ASP A 27 -14.66 -23.64 -1.23
C ASP A 27 -14.22 -23.02 -2.56
N ALA A 28 -13.64 -21.81 -2.52
CA ALA A 28 -13.12 -21.14 -3.70
C ALA A 28 -11.94 -21.90 -4.31
N ILE A 29 -11.00 -22.36 -3.50
CA ILE A 29 -9.85 -23.18 -3.92
C ILE A 29 -10.34 -24.47 -4.60
N GLU A 30 -11.28 -25.19 -3.95
CA GLU A 30 -11.85 -26.41 -4.53
C GLU A 30 -12.55 -26.16 -5.86
N ARG A 31 -13.28 -25.04 -5.96
CA ARG A 31 -13.96 -24.66 -7.19
C ARG A 31 -12.98 -24.36 -8.32
N ILE A 32 -11.91 -23.60 -8.05
CA ILE A 32 -10.88 -23.28 -9.04
C ILE A 32 -10.19 -24.55 -9.54
N ARG A 33 -9.89 -25.48 -8.63
CA ARG A 33 -9.24 -26.77 -8.98
C ARG A 33 -10.09 -27.67 -9.89
N ARG A 34 -11.41 -27.50 -9.87
CA ARG A 34 -12.33 -28.23 -10.76
C ARG A 34 -12.40 -27.65 -12.17
N GLU A 35 -11.89 -26.43 -12.37
CA GLU A 35 -11.92 -25.77 -13.65
C GLU A 35 -10.69 -26.15 -14.49
N PRO A 36 -10.86 -26.93 -15.60
CA PRO A 36 -9.75 -27.50 -16.34
C PRO A 36 -8.89 -26.45 -17.07
N LEU A 37 -9.37 -25.21 -17.20
CA LEU A 37 -8.65 -24.11 -17.84
C LEU A 37 -7.89 -23.22 -16.84
N LEU A 38 -7.96 -23.51 -15.55
CA LEU A 38 -7.28 -22.74 -14.50
C LEU A 38 -6.17 -23.57 -13.86
N ASP A 39 -5.03 -22.93 -13.63
CA ASP A 39 -3.88 -23.49 -12.90
C ASP A 39 -3.68 -22.66 -11.63
N LEU A 40 -4.17 -23.16 -10.50
CA LEU A 40 -4.06 -22.52 -9.21
C LEU A 40 -2.64 -22.72 -8.65
N ARG A 41 -1.83 -21.67 -8.64
CA ARG A 41 -0.43 -21.69 -8.24
C ARG A 41 -0.19 -21.25 -6.81
N GLY A 42 -1.05 -20.41 -6.25
CA GLY A 42 -0.76 -19.81 -4.96
C GLY A 42 -1.87 -18.96 -4.40
N LEU A 43 -1.52 -18.23 -3.36
CA LEU A 43 -2.41 -17.30 -2.66
C LEU A 43 -1.88 -15.88 -2.75
N HIS A 44 -2.81 -14.91 -2.82
CA HIS A 44 -2.52 -13.49 -2.83
C HIS A 44 -3.21 -12.78 -1.65
N ALA A 45 -2.53 -11.81 -1.05
CA ALA A 45 -3.11 -10.90 -0.08
C ALA A 45 -2.58 -9.48 -0.29
N HIS A 46 -3.48 -8.50 -0.38
CA HIS A 46 -3.14 -7.09 -0.41
C HIS A 46 -3.86 -6.37 0.74
N VAL A 47 -3.13 -5.97 1.76
CA VAL A 47 -3.72 -5.52 3.03
C VAL A 47 -4.07 -4.04 3.06
N GLY A 48 -3.51 -3.23 2.17
CA GLY A 48 -3.79 -1.81 2.10
C GLY A 48 -2.76 -1.00 1.32
N SER A 49 -2.84 0.32 1.44
CA SER A 49 -1.92 1.27 0.78
C SER A 49 -1.35 2.25 1.81
N GLN A 50 -0.19 2.82 1.53
CA GLN A 50 0.54 3.75 2.41
C GLN A 50 0.82 3.15 3.79
N ILE A 51 1.26 1.90 3.83
CA ILE A 51 1.60 1.16 5.04
C ILE A 51 3.01 1.55 5.47
N LEU A 52 3.13 2.19 6.61
CA LEU A 52 4.40 2.61 7.19
C LEU A 52 4.92 1.62 8.25
N ASN A 53 4.04 0.76 8.78
CA ASN A 53 4.41 -0.28 9.74
C ASN A 53 4.57 -1.63 9.02
N VAL A 54 5.81 -2.07 8.83
CA VAL A 54 6.13 -3.30 8.09
C VAL A 54 5.65 -4.59 8.77
N ASP A 55 5.32 -4.56 10.07
CA ASP A 55 4.80 -5.73 10.79
C ASP A 55 3.44 -6.20 10.27
N GLN A 56 2.70 -5.32 9.60
CA GLN A 56 1.40 -5.66 9.00
C GLN A 56 1.53 -6.66 7.83
N PHE A 57 2.64 -6.60 7.11
CA PHE A 57 2.92 -7.58 6.06
C PHE A 57 3.20 -8.97 6.65
N GLU A 58 3.85 -9.05 7.81
CA GLU A 58 4.04 -10.32 8.52
C GLU A 58 2.70 -10.91 8.97
N GLN A 59 1.75 -10.08 9.45
CA GLN A 59 0.42 -10.53 9.82
C GLN A 59 -0.33 -11.11 8.61
N ALA A 60 -0.18 -10.51 7.43
CA ALA A 60 -0.76 -11.03 6.19
C ALA A 60 -0.18 -12.40 5.85
N ILE A 61 1.15 -12.56 5.89
CA ILE A 61 1.84 -13.82 5.65
C ILE A 61 1.40 -14.89 6.66
N ALA A 62 1.33 -14.54 7.94
CA ALA A 62 0.84 -15.45 8.99
C ALA A 62 -0.60 -15.90 8.76
N SER A 63 -1.45 -15.01 8.21
CA SER A 63 -2.83 -15.36 7.85
C SER A 63 -2.89 -16.30 6.65
N LEU A 64 -2.08 -16.08 5.63
CA LEU A 64 -1.97 -16.99 4.49
C LEU A 64 -1.46 -18.38 4.90
N ALA A 65 -0.55 -18.43 5.87
CA ALA A 65 -0.01 -19.68 6.40
C ALA A 65 -1.02 -20.55 7.18
N GLN A 66 -2.19 -20.00 7.54
CA GLN A 66 -3.28 -20.77 8.15
C GLN A 66 -4.10 -21.57 7.12
N LEU A 67 -3.92 -21.27 5.85
CA LEU A 67 -4.58 -21.94 4.75
C LEU A 67 -3.75 -23.16 4.29
N GLU A 68 -4.25 -23.89 3.33
CA GLU A 68 -3.46 -24.97 2.73
C GLU A 68 -2.18 -24.42 2.09
N ARG A 69 -1.16 -25.28 2.00
CA ARG A 69 0.14 -24.91 1.46
C ARG A 69 0.11 -24.79 -0.07
N PHE A 70 0.77 -23.75 -0.55
CA PHE A 70 1.09 -23.52 -1.96
C PHE A 70 2.58 -23.28 -2.17
N ASP A 71 3.01 -23.32 -3.41
CA ASP A 71 4.39 -23.04 -3.80
C ASP A 71 4.64 -21.54 -3.97
N VAL A 72 3.59 -20.76 -4.29
CA VAL A 72 3.67 -19.33 -4.60
C VAL A 72 2.80 -18.52 -3.63
N TYR A 73 3.36 -17.45 -3.08
CA TYR A 73 2.65 -16.49 -2.24
C TYR A 73 2.93 -15.07 -2.73
N ASP A 74 1.87 -14.34 -3.04
CA ASP A 74 1.93 -12.93 -3.37
C ASP A 74 1.38 -12.10 -2.21
N VAL A 75 2.22 -11.27 -1.62
CA VAL A 75 1.84 -10.42 -0.48
C VAL A 75 1.41 -9.02 -0.91
N GLY A 76 1.23 -8.81 -2.21
CA GLY A 76 0.73 -7.59 -2.78
C GLY A 76 1.70 -6.41 -2.65
N GLY A 77 1.14 -5.23 -2.71
CA GLY A 77 1.86 -3.97 -2.52
C GLY A 77 1.51 -3.27 -1.22
N GLY A 78 1.55 -1.95 -1.27
CA GLY A 78 1.11 -1.11 -0.16
C GLY A 78 2.21 -0.47 0.66
N LEU A 79 3.50 -0.79 0.40
CA LEU A 79 4.61 -0.13 1.08
C LEU A 79 4.50 1.39 0.93
N GLY A 80 4.42 2.09 2.06
CA GLY A 80 4.27 3.52 2.16
C GLY A 80 5.57 4.28 1.89
N ILE A 81 5.40 5.56 1.59
CA ILE A 81 6.50 6.50 1.38
C ILE A 81 6.32 7.73 2.26
N ARG A 82 7.37 8.51 2.39
CA ARG A 82 7.33 9.79 3.08
C ARG A 82 6.71 10.86 2.18
N TYR A 83 5.65 11.51 2.65
CA TYR A 83 5.02 12.66 2.00
C TYR A 83 5.32 13.98 2.71
N ILE A 84 5.53 13.95 4.02
CA ILE A 84 5.88 15.12 4.83
C ILE A 84 7.10 14.83 5.71
N PRO A 85 7.80 15.85 6.22
CA PRO A 85 9.01 15.65 7.03
C PRO A 85 8.83 14.79 8.29
N SER A 86 7.63 14.75 8.85
CA SER A 86 7.33 13.94 10.04
C SER A 86 7.05 12.47 9.76
N ASP A 87 6.85 12.08 8.50
CA ASP A 87 6.62 10.68 8.16
C ASP A 87 7.90 9.87 8.32
N VAL A 88 7.78 8.74 8.99
CA VAL A 88 8.83 7.73 9.13
C VAL A 88 8.46 6.56 8.22
N ALA A 89 8.97 6.58 7.00
CA ALA A 89 8.75 5.49 6.05
C ALA A 89 9.86 4.44 6.19
N PRO A 90 9.52 3.15 6.12
CA PRO A 90 10.52 2.08 6.13
C PRO A 90 11.38 2.15 4.87
N THR A 91 12.61 1.72 4.98
CA THR A 91 13.50 1.51 3.83
C THR A 91 13.11 0.24 3.08
N VAL A 92 13.53 0.14 1.82
CA VAL A 92 13.34 -1.09 1.02
C VAL A 92 14.05 -2.27 1.68
N ASP A 93 15.22 -2.05 2.28
CA ASP A 93 15.97 -3.09 2.97
C ASP A 93 15.23 -3.60 4.21
N GLU A 94 14.69 -2.71 5.05
CA GLU A 94 13.87 -3.11 6.20
C GLU A 94 12.63 -3.89 5.76
N TYR A 95 11.94 -3.41 4.74
CA TYR A 95 10.78 -4.09 4.18
C TYR A 95 11.12 -5.49 3.67
N THR A 96 12.14 -5.62 2.83
CA THR A 96 12.52 -6.92 2.24
C THR A 96 13.04 -7.90 3.29
N GLN A 97 13.87 -7.46 4.23
CA GLN A 97 14.34 -8.30 5.33
C GLN A 97 13.18 -8.79 6.20
N ARG A 98 12.22 -7.91 6.49
CA ARG A 98 11.05 -8.29 7.29
C ARG A 98 10.17 -9.30 6.56
N LEU A 99 9.91 -9.09 5.27
CA LEU A 99 9.13 -10.02 4.44
C LEU A 99 9.78 -11.40 4.35
N VAL A 100 11.05 -11.45 3.96
CA VAL A 100 11.78 -12.71 3.84
C VAL A 100 11.82 -13.43 5.18
N GLY A 101 12.10 -12.71 6.27
CA GLY A 101 12.07 -13.28 7.60
C GLY A 101 10.71 -13.84 8.00
N ALA A 102 9.61 -13.17 7.64
CA ALA A 102 8.25 -13.63 7.90
C ALA A 102 7.92 -14.87 7.06
N VAL A 103 8.26 -14.87 5.78
CA VAL A 103 8.06 -16.03 4.89
C VAL A 103 8.79 -17.26 5.46
N HIS A 104 10.07 -17.13 5.82
CA HIS A 104 10.83 -18.24 6.38
C HIS A 104 10.23 -18.78 7.68
N ARG A 105 9.69 -17.91 8.55
CA ARG A 105 9.05 -18.32 9.81
C ARG A 105 7.72 -19.02 9.60
N HIS A 106 6.89 -18.53 8.70
CA HIS A 106 5.50 -18.96 8.58
C HIS A 106 5.25 -19.96 7.44
N LEU A 107 6.02 -19.86 6.34
CA LEU A 107 5.81 -20.62 5.12
C LEU A 107 6.98 -21.54 4.77
N GLY A 108 8.18 -21.29 5.33
CA GLY A 108 9.40 -22.04 5.02
C GLY A 108 10.25 -21.35 3.95
N THR A 109 11.30 -22.03 3.49
CA THR A 109 12.31 -21.48 2.56
C THR A 109 12.16 -21.97 1.12
N ASP A 110 11.20 -22.85 0.87
CA ASP A 110 10.96 -23.55 -0.39
C ASP A 110 9.70 -23.03 -1.12
N VAL A 111 9.36 -21.77 -0.89
CA VAL A 111 8.24 -21.08 -1.56
C VAL A 111 8.74 -19.90 -2.38
N GLU A 112 8.03 -19.59 -3.45
CA GLU A 112 8.24 -18.38 -4.24
C GLU A 112 7.44 -17.22 -3.61
N LEU A 113 8.14 -16.10 -3.34
CA LEU A 113 7.52 -14.88 -2.83
C LEU A 113 7.41 -13.85 -3.95
N LEU A 114 6.20 -13.38 -4.19
CA LEU A 114 5.90 -12.26 -5.08
C LEU A 114 5.51 -11.02 -4.27
N ILE A 115 5.85 -9.85 -4.79
CA ILE A 115 5.48 -8.54 -4.22
C ILE A 115 5.08 -7.59 -5.35
N GLU A 116 4.16 -6.66 -5.05
CA GLU A 116 3.61 -5.69 -6.01
C GLU A 116 3.85 -4.23 -5.58
N PRO A 117 5.10 -3.79 -5.32
CA PRO A 117 5.37 -2.43 -4.86
C PRO A 117 5.11 -1.42 -5.98
N GLY A 118 4.08 -0.61 -5.86
CA GLY A 118 3.78 0.47 -6.81
C GLY A 118 4.29 1.82 -6.31
N ARG A 119 3.63 2.36 -5.29
CA ARG A 119 3.90 3.68 -4.71
C ARG A 119 5.37 3.88 -4.31
N SER A 120 5.97 2.93 -3.64
CA SER A 120 7.36 3.02 -3.16
C SER A 120 8.38 3.07 -4.29
N MET A 121 8.06 2.54 -5.47
CA MET A 121 8.96 2.58 -6.64
C MET A 121 8.91 3.91 -7.38
N VAL A 122 7.73 4.53 -7.50
CA VAL A 122 7.54 5.70 -8.36
C VAL A 122 7.27 7.00 -7.60
N GLY A 123 6.64 6.92 -6.44
CA GLY A 123 6.21 8.09 -5.69
C GLY A 123 7.36 9.04 -5.30
N PRO A 124 8.51 8.55 -4.80
CA PRO A 124 9.63 9.41 -4.44
C PRO A 124 10.27 10.14 -5.63
N ASN A 125 10.01 9.67 -6.85
CA ASN A 125 10.60 10.21 -8.09
C ASN A 125 9.60 11.07 -8.90
N GLY A 126 8.35 11.21 -8.41
CA GLY A 126 7.29 11.97 -9.05
C GLY A 126 7.19 13.39 -8.51
N LEU A 127 6.88 14.34 -9.37
CA LEU A 127 6.57 15.72 -9.00
C LEU A 127 5.29 16.17 -9.71
N THR A 128 4.42 16.86 -8.97
CA THR A 128 3.29 17.58 -9.56
C THR A 128 3.58 19.07 -9.48
N VAL A 129 3.53 19.75 -10.63
CA VAL A 129 3.87 21.16 -10.73
C VAL A 129 2.61 21.97 -11.04
N TYR A 130 2.34 22.97 -10.21
CA TYR A 130 1.25 23.92 -10.41
C TYR A 130 1.78 25.33 -10.57
N ARG A 131 1.03 26.16 -11.31
CA ARG A 131 1.27 27.60 -11.40
C ARG A 131 0.46 28.32 -10.33
N VAL A 132 1.08 29.21 -9.60
CA VAL A 132 0.38 30.11 -8.68
C VAL A 132 -0.47 31.10 -9.46
N ALA A 133 -1.78 31.05 -9.28
CA ALA A 133 -2.72 31.97 -9.89
C ALA A 133 -2.86 33.26 -9.09
N THR A 134 -2.97 33.15 -7.75
CA THR A 134 -3.08 34.29 -6.85
C THR A 134 -2.68 33.95 -5.43
N VAL A 135 -2.32 34.98 -4.64
CA VAL A 135 -1.99 34.85 -3.24
C VAL A 135 -2.84 35.81 -2.42
N LYS A 136 -3.65 35.29 -1.50
CA LYS A 136 -4.44 36.06 -0.54
C LYS A 136 -3.74 36.04 0.82
N ARG A 137 -3.35 37.20 1.33
CA ARG A 137 -2.76 37.36 2.64
C ARG A 137 -3.79 37.88 3.64
N GLY A 138 -3.96 37.18 4.75
CA GLY A 138 -4.86 37.50 5.86
C GLY A 138 -4.32 36.89 7.13
N VAL A 139 -5.19 36.43 8.03
CA VAL A 139 -4.79 35.67 9.23
C VAL A 139 -4.02 34.39 8.80
N ARG A 140 -4.41 33.83 7.68
CA ARG A 140 -3.65 32.77 6.97
C ARG A 140 -3.33 33.25 5.57
N THR A 141 -2.20 32.79 5.03
CA THR A 141 -1.88 32.98 3.62
C THR A 141 -2.48 31.82 2.81
N HIS A 142 -3.27 32.17 1.80
CA HIS A 142 -3.82 31.20 0.85
C HIS A 142 -3.14 31.40 -0.50
N VAL A 143 -2.61 30.32 -1.05
CA VAL A 143 -2.00 30.27 -2.37
C VAL A 143 -2.92 29.47 -3.27
N ALA A 144 -3.56 30.14 -4.20
CA ALA A 144 -4.39 29.48 -5.22
C ALA A 144 -3.52 29.08 -6.43
N VAL A 145 -3.73 27.86 -6.88
CA VAL A 145 -3.00 27.27 -8.00
C VAL A 145 -3.94 26.84 -9.11
N ASP A 146 -3.42 26.57 -10.30
CA ASP A 146 -4.18 26.13 -11.48
C ASP A 146 -4.48 24.62 -11.50
N GLY A 147 -4.40 23.97 -10.35
CA GLY A 147 -4.77 22.58 -10.14
C GLY A 147 -5.78 22.42 -9.01
N GLY A 148 -6.29 21.20 -8.86
CA GLY A 148 -7.30 20.93 -7.86
C GLY A 148 -7.50 19.46 -7.58
N MET A 149 -8.66 19.12 -7.04
CA MET A 149 -9.00 17.78 -6.61
C MET A 149 -8.93 16.74 -7.74
N ALA A 150 -9.18 17.16 -9.00
CA ALA A 150 -9.08 16.25 -10.15
C ALA A 150 -7.63 15.79 -10.43
N ASP A 151 -6.64 16.58 -10.01
CA ASP A 151 -5.23 16.28 -10.23
C ASP A 151 -4.63 15.49 -9.06
N ASN A 152 -5.13 15.74 -7.84
CA ASN A 152 -4.67 15.07 -6.63
C ASN A 152 -5.83 14.81 -5.66
N LEU A 153 -6.49 13.66 -5.83
CA LEU A 153 -7.62 13.23 -5.00
C LEU A 153 -7.20 12.85 -3.58
N GLU A 154 -5.95 12.49 -3.35
CA GLU A 154 -5.49 11.95 -2.05
C GLU A 154 -5.64 12.96 -0.92
N VAL A 155 -5.44 14.25 -1.21
CA VAL A 155 -5.63 15.33 -0.21
C VAL A 155 -7.08 15.39 0.28
N SER A 156 -8.04 15.36 -0.64
CA SER A 156 -9.46 15.56 -0.31
C SER A 156 -10.18 14.29 0.13
N LEU A 157 -9.83 13.13 -0.42
CA LEU A 157 -10.47 11.86 -0.09
C LEU A 157 -9.87 11.18 1.14
N TYR A 158 -8.54 11.27 1.30
CA TYR A 158 -7.84 10.54 2.35
C TYR A 158 -7.19 11.45 3.38
N GLY A 159 -7.27 12.78 3.20
CA GLY A 159 -6.62 13.73 4.09
C GLY A 159 -5.09 13.62 4.07
N GLN A 160 -4.52 13.06 2.99
CA GLN A 160 -3.07 12.89 2.87
C GLN A 160 -2.39 14.25 2.80
N PRO A 161 -1.55 14.62 3.78
CA PRO A 161 -0.79 15.86 3.70
C PRO A 161 0.37 15.72 2.71
N PHE A 162 0.72 16.83 2.06
CA PHE A 162 1.90 16.97 1.22
C PHE A 162 2.71 18.18 1.66
N ASP A 163 4.02 18.16 1.42
CA ASP A 163 4.93 19.27 1.72
C ASP A 163 5.21 20.03 0.42
N PRO A 164 4.48 21.13 0.13
CA PRO A 164 4.67 21.91 -1.09
C PRO A 164 5.94 22.76 -1.01
N SER A 165 6.59 22.96 -2.15
CA SER A 165 7.73 23.86 -2.27
C SER A 165 7.58 24.81 -3.47
N ILE A 166 8.18 26.00 -3.39
CA ILE A 166 8.21 26.93 -4.52
C ILE A 166 9.49 26.67 -5.31
N ILE A 167 9.35 26.44 -6.62
CA ILE A 167 10.49 26.32 -7.54
C ILE A 167 11.35 27.58 -7.43
N ASP A 168 12.66 27.44 -7.41
CA ASP A 168 13.67 28.50 -7.29
C ASP A 168 13.71 29.19 -5.91
N LYS A 169 12.97 28.69 -4.92
CA LYS A 169 13.05 29.19 -3.54
C LYS A 169 13.31 28.03 -2.58
N THR A 170 14.45 28.01 -1.96
CA THR A 170 14.86 26.97 -1.01
C THR A 170 14.27 27.13 0.39
N GLY A 171 13.34 28.07 0.59
CA GLY A 171 12.64 28.30 1.85
C GLY A 171 11.21 27.77 1.83
N ARG A 172 10.70 27.37 3.00
CA ARG A 172 9.29 27.00 3.18
C ARG A 172 8.37 28.19 2.87
N VAL A 173 7.23 27.91 2.25
CA VAL A 173 6.14 28.88 2.03
C VAL A 173 5.50 29.29 3.34
#